data_8248ab8fb18c1adb9b1383c3c83157d5
#
_entry.id   8248ab8fb18c1adb9b1383c3c83157d5
#
_cell.length_a   1.000
_cell.length_b   1.000
_cell.length_c   1.000
_cell.angle_alpha   90.00
_cell.angle_beta   90.00
_cell.angle_gamma   90.00
#
_symmetry.space_group_name_H-M   'P 1'
#
loop_
_entity.id
_entity.type
_entity.pdbx_description
1 polymer ?
#
loop_
_entity_poly.entity_id
_entity_poly.type
_entity_poly.pdbx_seq_one_letter_code
_entity_poly.pdbx_strand_id
1 'polypeptide(L)'
;MALATDTIMTLSAEDQHRLEQFWQFCLTHQYFNVGYPEAADFDYSKLHKFLQFSINNCGDWGAPGNYLLNTFEFEREVMNYFSSLFSIPPEQSWGYVTNGGTEGNMFGCYLARELFPEGTLYYSQETHYSVAKIIRLLRIKAKEIPTLPSGEIDCDKLAEQIVDDGEHHPIIFANIGTTMKGAVDDIGAIQRRLSAIGIPRQDYYLHADAALSGMILPFVDDAPAFSFADGIDSISVSGHKMMGSPIPCGIVLARRRFVDRIAVEVDYISASDQTISGSRNGFTPLLMWAAIKGRTLAQWRERTGRCLAMAQQLVERLNQQGVPAWRHPHSITVVFPRPSERTWKRHCLATSGEHSHLITLPHHHSLHQLDAVIRDIVRDLGPAAEPTACTLPVLACSA
;
A
#
# COMPACT_ATOMS: atom_id res chain seq x y z
N MET A 1 28.97 -11.57 29.57
CA MET A 1 29.90 -12.23 28.66
C MET A 1 30.25 -11.18 27.61
N ALA A 2 31.47 -10.62 27.65
CA ALA A 2 31.92 -9.67 26.64
C ALA A 2 32.09 -10.43 25.33
N LEU A 3 31.39 -10.01 24.28
CA LEU A 3 31.62 -10.48 22.93
C LEU A 3 33.08 -10.14 22.56
N ALA A 4 33.80 -11.13 22.03
CA ALA A 4 35.15 -10.92 21.57
C ALA A 4 35.20 -9.75 20.57
N THR A 5 36.11 -8.81 20.82
CA THR A 5 36.29 -7.59 20.03
C THR A 5 36.77 -7.81 18.59
N ASP A 6 37.00 -9.07 18.20
CA ASP A 6 37.56 -9.45 16.89
C ASP A 6 36.53 -9.62 15.75
N THR A 7 35.24 -9.33 15.99
CA THR A 7 34.17 -9.52 15.00
C THR A 7 33.58 -8.22 14.48
N ILE A 8 34.18 -7.07 14.75
CA ILE A 8 33.73 -5.80 14.17
C ILE A 8 34.20 -5.73 12.73
N MET A 9 33.24 -5.76 11.78
CA MET A 9 33.55 -5.48 10.38
C MET A 9 34.20 -4.11 10.27
N THR A 10 35.48 -4.07 9.87
CA THR A 10 36.21 -2.85 9.61
C THR A 10 36.10 -2.51 8.12
N LEU A 11 35.37 -1.44 7.82
CA LEU A 11 35.32 -0.91 6.46
C LEU A 11 36.57 -0.08 6.16
N SER A 12 37.00 -0.08 4.90
CA SER A 12 38.08 0.82 4.44
C SER A 12 37.65 2.29 4.58
N ALA A 13 38.60 3.20 4.62
CA ALA A 13 38.32 4.64 4.66
C ALA A 13 37.51 5.10 3.44
N GLU A 14 37.75 4.50 2.28
CA GLU A 14 36.97 4.75 1.04
C GLU A 14 35.53 4.30 1.19
N ASP A 15 35.27 3.11 1.74
CA ASP A 15 33.91 2.61 1.95
C ASP A 15 33.15 3.42 3.01
N GLN A 16 33.81 3.84 4.09
CA GLN A 16 33.23 4.75 5.08
C GLN A 16 32.83 6.09 4.45
N HIS A 17 33.68 6.64 3.60
CA HIS A 17 33.38 7.89 2.86
C HIS A 17 32.17 7.71 1.93
N ARG A 18 32.05 6.58 1.21
CA ARG A 18 30.89 6.27 0.37
C ARG A 18 29.59 6.16 1.18
N LEU A 19 29.62 5.55 2.37
CA LEU A 19 28.47 5.49 3.26
C LEU A 19 28.07 6.90 3.75
N GLU A 20 29.03 7.75 4.09
CA GLU A 20 28.74 9.13 4.48
C GLU A 20 28.13 9.94 3.33
N GLN A 21 28.64 9.79 2.11
CA GLN A 21 28.03 10.42 0.92
C GLN A 21 26.59 9.95 0.71
N PHE A 22 26.32 8.65 0.87
CA PHE A 22 24.97 8.12 0.75
C PHE A 22 24.06 8.62 1.89
N TRP A 23 24.57 8.75 3.10
CA TRP A 23 23.84 9.36 4.21
C TRP A 23 23.42 10.80 3.90
N GLN A 24 24.34 11.61 3.40
CA GLN A 24 24.05 13.00 2.99
C GLN A 24 23.04 13.06 1.83
N PHE A 25 23.13 12.12 0.89
CA PHE A 25 22.14 11.98 -0.17
C PHE A 25 20.74 11.68 0.41
N CYS A 26 20.61 10.74 1.34
CA CYS A 26 19.34 10.41 1.99
C CYS A 26 18.75 11.62 2.73
N LEU A 27 19.55 12.34 3.53
CA LEU A 27 19.12 13.55 4.23
C LEU A 27 18.57 14.62 3.29
N THR A 28 19.20 14.77 2.13
CA THR A 28 18.80 15.76 1.12
C THR A 28 17.52 15.36 0.38
N HIS A 29 17.32 14.06 0.12
CA HIS A 29 16.28 13.60 -0.80
C HIS A 29 15.07 12.98 -0.13
N GLN A 30 15.09 12.69 1.16
CA GLN A 30 14.01 12.00 1.87
C GLN A 30 12.62 12.64 1.72
N TYR A 31 12.57 13.96 1.45
CA TYR A 31 11.31 14.71 1.33
C TYR A 31 10.94 15.04 -0.13
N PHE A 32 11.73 14.59 -1.12
CA PHE A 32 11.43 14.83 -2.54
C PHE A 32 10.58 13.72 -3.17
N ASN A 33 10.26 12.67 -2.43
CA ASN A 33 9.56 11.49 -2.94
C ASN A 33 8.03 11.64 -2.83
N VAL A 34 7.48 12.74 -3.35
CA VAL A 34 6.06 13.11 -3.12
C VAL A 34 5.05 12.32 -3.94
N GLY A 35 5.50 11.55 -4.94
CA GLY A 35 4.65 10.67 -5.76
C GLY A 35 4.54 9.23 -5.23
N TYR A 36 5.19 8.91 -4.09
CA TYR A 36 5.20 7.57 -3.52
C TYR A 36 4.75 7.60 -2.05
N PRO A 37 4.11 6.53 -1.55
CA PRO A 37 3.36 6.58 -0.30
C PRO A 37 4.16 6.25 0.96
N GLU A 38 5.49 6.40 0.97
CA GLU A 38 6.33 6.08 2.12
C GLU A 38 6.29 7.21 3.18
N ALA A 39 5.61 6.96 4.30
CA ALA A 39 5.62 7.87 5.44
C ALA A 39 6.98 7.84 6.15
N ALA A 40 7.53 9.04 6.47
CA ALA A 40 8.85 9.22 7.07
C ALA A 40 8.82 9.79 8.50
N ASP A 41 7.64 9.89 9.14
CA ASP A 41 7.44 10.43 10.49
C ASP A 41 7.54 9.33 11.57
N PHE A 42 8.65 8.60 11.59
CA PHE A 42 8.90 7.51 12.53
C PHE A 42 10.23 7.65 13.24
N ASP A 43 10.31 7.08 14.44
CA ASP A 43 11.58 6.87 15.17
C ASP A 43 11.56 5.45 15.77
N TYR A 44 12.38 4.58 15.25
CA TYR A 44 12.56 3.21 15.71
C TYR A 44 13.93 2.99 16.38
N SER A 45 14.63 4.04 16.80
CA SER A 45 15.96 3.98 17.41
C SER A 45 16.03 3.01 18.60
N LYS A 46 14.95 2.91 19.39
CA LYS A 46 14.84 1.96 20.51
C LYS A 46 14.90 0.50 20.09
N LEU A 47 14.63 0.18 18.82
CA LEU A 47 14.67 -1.17 18.29
C LEU A 47 16.02 -1.56 17.68
N HIS A 48 16.94 -0.61 17.45
CA HIS A 48 18.24 -0.87 16.81
C HIS A 48 19.05 -1.94 17.55
N LYS A 49 18.92 -2.04 18.89
CA LYS A 49 19.61 -3.06 19.69
C LYS A 49 19.26 -4.50 19.29
N PHE A 50 18.10 -4.75 18.66
CA PHE A 50 17.69 -6.06 18.20
C PHE A 50 18.38 -6.50 16.90
N LEU A 51 18.99 -5.56 16.15
CA LEU A 51 19.81 -5.88 14.98
C LEU A 51 21.10 -6.65 15.31
N GLN A 52 21.43 -6.81 16.60
CA GLN A 52 22.53 -7.63 17.07
C GLN A 52 22.20 -9.14 17.10
N PHE A 53 20.95 -9.53 16.84
CA PHE A 53 20.46 -10.90 16.93
C PHE A 53 19.96 -11.38 15.56
N SER A 54 20.25 -12.64 15.23
CA SER A 54 19.69 -13.31 14.05
C SER A 54 18.27 -13.78 14.37
N ILE A 55 17.28 -12.88 14.23
CA ILE A 55 15.89 -13.17 14.54
C ILE A 55 15.18 -13.65 13.26
N ASN A 56 14.62 -14.86 13.31
CA ASN A 56 13.95 -15.49 12.17
C ASN A 56 12.59 -16.07 12.59
N ASN A 57 11.52 -15.60 11.96
CA ASN A 57 10.18 -16.14 12.14
C ASN A 57 9.97 -17.30 11.15
N CYS A 58 10.33 -18.51 11.55
CA CYS A 58 10.20 -19.71 10.74
C CYS A 58 9.02 -20.57 11.23
N GLY A 59 8.02 -20.81 10.37
CA GLY A 59 6.81 -21.55 10.71
C GLY A 59 5.67 -20.66 11.24
N ASP A 60 4.70 -21.29 11.87
CA ASP A 60 3.48 -20.66 12.38
C ASP A 60 3.71 -20.02 13.78
N TRP A 61 3.39 -18.75 13.92
CA TRP A 61 3.39 -18.04 15.21
C TRP A 61 2.33 -18.57 16.19
N GLY A 62 1.28 -19.24 15.70
CA GLY A 62 0.21 -19.85 16.51
C GLY A 62 0.61 -21.18 17.13
N ALA A 63 1.55 -21.90 16.50
CA ALA A 63 2.10 -23.17 16.97
C ALA A 63 3.64 -23.14 16.80
N PRO A 64 4.35 -22.37 17.65
CA PRO A 64 5.79 -22.19 17.51
C PRO A 64 6.54 -23.51 17.69
N GLY A 65 7.51 -23.75 16.79
CA GLY A 65 8.37 -24.92 16.83
C GLY A 65 9.56 -24.74 17.78
N ASN A 66 10.69 -25.39 17.44
CA ASN A 66 11.90 -25.43 18.25
C ASN A 66 12.87 -24.25 18.06
N TYR A 67 12.58 -23.31 17.14
CA TYR A 67 13.45 -22.15 16.87
C TYR A 67 13.13 -20.99 17.86
N LEU A 68 14.06 -20.72 18.79
CA LEU A 68 13.80 -19.79 19.92
C LEU A 68 13.95 -18.30 19.57
N LEU A 69 14.87 -17.94 18.64
CA LEU A 69 15.10 -16.53 18.29
C LEU A 69 14.08 -16.05 17.25
N ASN A 70 12.85 -15.89 17.67
CA ASN A 70 11.75 -15.38 16.85
C ASN A 70 11.03 -14.21 17.56
N THR A 71 10.12 -13.57 16.83
CA THR A 71 9.25 -12.49 17.34
C THR A 71 7.77 -12.85 17.20
N PHE A 72 7.43 -14.10 17.31
CA PHE A 72 6.06 -14.61 17.14
C PHE A 72 5.04 -13.97 18.07
N GLU A 73 5.44 -13.65 19.32
CA GLU A 73 4.55 -12.95 20.24
C GLU A 73 4.15 -11.57 19.71
N PHE A 74 5.11 -10.82 19.18
CA PHE A 74 4.87 -9.51 18.57
C PHE A 74 4.08 -9.63 17.26
N GLU A 75 4.40 -10.60 16.43
CA GLU A 75 3.68 -10.86 15.17
C GLU A 75 2.21 -11.21 15.45
N ARG A 76 1.93 -12.05 16.46
CA ARG A 76 0.57 -12.37 16.90
C ARG A 76 -0.21 -11.12 17.34
N GLU A 77 0.42 -10.22 18.10
CA GLU A 77 -0.23 -8.97 18.52
C GLU A 77 -0.52 -8.06 17.30
N VAL A 78 0.37 -8.01 16.32
CA VAL A 78 0.14 -7.30 15.06
C VAL A 78 -1.07 -7.91 14.32
N MET A 79 -1.13 -9.24 14.20
CA MET A 79 -2.26 -9.91 13.55
C MET A 79 -3.58 -9.66 14.29
N ASN A 80 -3.60 -9.75 15.61
CA ASN A 80 -4.79 -9.45 16.43
C ASN A 80 -5.27 -8.00 16.27
N TYR A 81 -4.35 -7.05 16.16
CA TYR A 81 -4.70 -5.65 15.88
C TYR A 81 -5.41 -5.52 14.53
N PHE A 82 -4.85 -6.11 13.47
CA PHE A 82 -5.45 -6.03 12.14
C PHE A 82 -6.75 -6.84 12.04
N SER A 83 -6.88 -7.96 12.76
CA SER A 83 -8.13 -8.71 12.86
C SER A 83 -9.26 -7.84 13.43
N SER A 84 -8.97 -7.11 14.49
CA SER A 84 -9.90 -6.16 15.09
C SER A 84 -10.20 -4.99 14.15
N LEU A 85 -9.17 -4.45 13.50
CA LEU A 85 -9.27 -3.30 12.59
C LEU A 85 -10.15 -3.62 11.36
N PHE A 86 -10.10 -4.86 10.87
CA PHE A 86 -10.83 -5.33 9.69
C PHE A 86 -12.07 -6.18 10.04
N SER A 87 -12.53 -6.12 11.28
CA SER A 87 -13.81 -6.72 11.73
C SER A 87 -13.92 -8.22 11.49
N ILE A 88 -12.88 -8.98 11.89
CA ILE A 88 -12.89 -10.43 11.95
C ILE A 88 -12.41 -10.91 13.32
N PRO A 89 -13.10 -11.88 13.96
CA PRO A 89 -12.61 -12.47 15.19
C PRO A 89 -11.22 -13.10 15.02
N PRO A 90 -10.27 -12.91 15.95
CA PRO A 90 -8.91 -13.45 15.83
C PRO A 90 -8.87 -14.97 15.62
N GLU A 91 -9.77 -15.72 16.23
CA GLU A 91 -9.88 -17.18 16.07
C GLU A 91 -10.38 -17.63 14.69
N GLN A 92 -11.04 -16.74 13.94
CA GLN A 92 -11.51 -16.97 12.58
C GLN A 92 -10.54 -16.46 11.50
N SER A 93 -9.46 -15.82 11.92
CA SER A 93 -8.46 -15.25 11.02
C SER A 93 -7.10 -15.87 11.23
N TRP A 94 -6.29 -15.81 10.21
CA TRP A 94 -4.87 -16.10 10.26
C TRP A 94 -4.13 -15.21 9.26
N GLY A 95 -2.91 -14.88 9.57
CA GLY A 95 -2.07 -14.08 8.71
C GLY A 95 -0.66 -13.96 9.25
N TYR A 96 0.19 -13.22 8.57
CA TYR A 96 1.56 -13.01 8.98
C TYR A 96 2.13 -11.70 8.43
N VAL A 97 3.28 -11.27 8.98
CA VAL A 97 4.03 -10.11 8.49
C VAL A 97 4.85 -10.51 7.27
N THR A 98 4.51 -9.90 6.14
CA THR A 98 5.08 -10.15 4.80
C THR A 98 6.24 -9.20 4.49
N ASN A 99 6.99 -9.47 3.40
CA ASN A 99 8.01 -8.55 2.86
C ASN A 99 7.39 -7.37 2.07
N GLY A 100 6.09 -7.18 2.11
CA GLY A 100 5.36 -6.08 1.48
C GLY A 100 4.04 -6.54 0.87
N GLY A 101 3.26 -5.57 0.33
CA GLY A 101 1.94 -5.82 -0.26
C GLY A 101 1.95 -6.86 -1.39
N THR A 102 3.00 -6.93 -2.20
CA THR A 102 3.10 -7.94 -3.28
C THR A 102 3.08 -9.37 -2.75
N GLU A 103 3.79 -9.66 -1.64
CA GLU A 103 3.74 -10.98 -1.01
C GLU A 103 2.36 -11.25 -0.41
N GLY A 104 1.76 -10.25 0.26
CA GLY A 104 0.42 -10.37 0.80
C GLY A 104 -0.65 -10.64 -0.28
N ASN A 105 -0.58 -9.92 -1.39
CA ASN A 105 -1.45 -10.16 -2.55
C ASN A 105 -1.20 -11.54 -3.17
N MET A 106 0.06 -11.96 -3.27
CA MET A 106 0.42 -13.29 -3.77
C MET A 106 -0.15 -14.39 -2.87
N PHE A 107 -0.09 -14.22 -1.55
CA PHE A 107 -0.67 -15.16 -0.60
C PHE A 107 -2.20 -15.24 -0.74
N GLY A 108 -2.91 -14.10 -0.85
CA GLY A 108 -4.34 -14.09 -1.09
C GLY A 108 -4.74 -14.81 -2.38
N CYS A 109 -4.00 -14.56 -3.48
CA CYS A 109 -4.21 -15.26 -4.75
C CYS A 109 -3.84 -16.75 -4.67
N TYR A 110 -2.83 -17.12 -3.89
CA TYR A 110 -2.46 -18.52 -3.65
C TYR A 110 -3.59 -19.26 -2.94
N LEU A 111 -4.14 -18.71 -1.85
CA LEU A 111 -5.28 -19.29 -1.16
C LEU A 111 -6.50 -19.47 -2.09
N ALA A 112 -6.77 -18.45 -2.91
CA ALA A 112 -7.88 -18.50 -3.87
C ALA A 112 -7.70 -19.62 -4.89
N ARG A 113 -6.48 -19.79 -5.44
CA ARG A 113 -6.17 -20.86 -6.38
C ARG A 113 -6.27 -22.25 -5.74
N GLU A 114 -5.81 -22.41 -4.49
CA GLU A 114 -5.93 -23.68 -3.78
C GLU A 114 -7.39 -24.03 -3.46
N LEU A 115 -8.24 -23.01 -3.27
CA LEU A 115 -9.68 -23.19 -3.11
C LEU A 115 -10.37 -23.52 -4.44
N PHE A 116 -10.03 -22.79 -5.51
CA PHE A 116 -10.58 -22.89 -6.85
C PHE A 116 -9.49 -23.07 -7.91
N PRO A 117 -8.93 -24.30 -8.06
CA PRO A 117 -7.77 -24.55 -8.94
C PRO A 117 -7.97 -24.17 -10.41
N GLU A 118 -9.21 -24.27 -10.90
CA GLU A 118 -9.58 -23.91 -12.27
C GLU A 118 -10.20 -22.51 -12.38
N GLY A 119 -10.41 -21.82 -11.24
CA GLY A 119 -11.03 -20.50 -11.20
C GLY A 119 -10.20 -19.43 -11.90
N THR A 120 -10.89 -18.47 -12.51
CA THR A 120 -10.28 -17.33 -13.22
C THR A 120 -10.19 -16.14 -12.29
N LEU A 121 -9.02 -15.49 -12.25
CA LEU A 121 -8.79 -14.26 -11.48
C LEU A 121 -9.19 -13.05 -12.33
N TYR A 122 -10.13 -12.25 -11.83
CA TYR A 122 -10.57 -10.98 -12.42
C TYR A 122 -9.99 -9.82 -11.63
N TYR A 123 -9.31 -8.92 -12.33
CA TYR A 123 -8.65 -7.73 -11.77
C TYR A 123 -8.85 -6.53 -12.69
N SER A 124 -8.78 -5.31 -12.17
CA SER A 124 -9.02 -4.12 -12.99
C SER A 124 -7.75 -3.60 -13.67
N GLN A 125 -7.91 -2.79 -14.71
CA GLN A 125 -6.84 -2.09 -15.43
C GLN A 125 -6.01 -1.17 -14.51
N GLU A 126 -6.58 -0.66 -13.43
CA GLU A 126 -5.90 0.18 -12.44
C GLU A 126 -5.21 -0.63 -11.32
N THR A 127 -5.27 -1.96 -11.39
CA THR A 127 -4.62 -2.84 -10.41
C THR A 127 -3.10 -2.70 -10.49
N HIS A 128 -2.44 -2.76 -9.33
CA HIS A 128 -0.99 -2.60 -9.23
C HIS A 128 -0.24 -3.61 -10.13
N TYR A 129 0.78 -3.15 -10.84
CA TYR A 129 1.55 -3.93 -11.82
C TYR A 129 2.09 -5.27 -11.30
N SER A 130 2.24 -5.43 -9.98
CA SER A 130 2.72 -6.69 -9.39
C SER A 130 1.78 -7.87 -9.62
N VAL A 131 0.48 -7.62 -9.85
CA VAL A 131 -0.51 -8.68 -10.09
C VAL A 131 -0.19 -9.47 -11.35
N ALA A 132 0.30 -8.83 -12.41
CA ALA A 132 0.76 -9.53 -13.60
C ALA A 132 1.92 -10.52 -13.32
N LYS A 133 2.78 -10.24 -12.32
CA LYS A 133 3.81 -11.18 -11.85
C LYS A 133 3.21 -12.33 -11.06
N ILE A 134 2.27 -12.03 -10.15
CA ILE A 134 1.58 -13.02 -9.33
C ILE A 134 0.85 -14.03 -10.22
N ILE A 135 0.10 -13.56 -11.21
CA ILE A 135 -0.60 -14.39 -12.19
C ILE A 135 0.36 -15.39 -12.86
N ARG A 136 1.51 -14.89 -13.34
CA ARG A 136 2.52 -15.74 -13.98
C ARG A 136 3.17 -16.75 -13.04
N LEU A 137 3.51 -16.33 -11.82
CA LEU A 137 4.13 -17.18 -10.81
C LEU A 137 3.19 -18.29 -10.36
N LEU A 138 1.95 -17.96 -10.10
CA LEU A 138 0.93 -18.91 -9.63
C LEU A 138 0.25 -19.68 -10.77
N ARG A 139 0.48 -19.30 -12.03
CA ARG A 139 -0.17 -19.88 -13.22
C ARG A 139 -1.72 -19.86 -13.14
N ILE A 140 -2.27 -18.78 -12.61
CA ILE A 140 -3.72 -18.59 -12.52
C ILE A 140 -4.23 -18.09 -13.88
N LYS A 141 -5.33 -18.60 -14.36
CA LYS A 141 -6.09 -17.99 -15.47
C LYS A 141 -6.53 -16.60 -15.02
N ALA A 142 -6.43 -15.58 -15.86
CA ALA A 142 -6.78 -14.25 -15.44
C ALA A 142 -7.37 -13.41 -16.58
N LYS A 143 -8.24 -12.46 -16.20
CA LYS A 143 -8.88 -11.49 -17.10
C LYS A 143 -8.76 -10.09 -16.51
N GLU A 144 -8.35 -9.16 -17.34
CA GLU A 144 -8.33 -7.74 -17.01
C GLU A 144 -9.69 -7.11 -17.34
N ILE A 145 -10.27 -6.41 -16.38
CA ILE A 145 -11.58 -5.78 -16.48
C ILE A 145 -11.40 -4.27 -16.64
N PRO A 146 -12.17 -3.61 -17.53
CA PRO A 146 -12.18 -2.16 -17.65
C PRO A 146 -12.52 -1.47 -16.32
N THR A 147 -12.09 -0.22 -16.19
CA THR A 147 -12.44 0.64 -15.06
C THR A 147 -13.36 1.77 -15.48
N LEU A 148 -14.10 2.31 -14.53
CA LEU A 148 -14.77 3.59 -14.67
C LEU A 148 -13.71 4.70 -14.83
N PRO A 149 -14.05 5.87 -15.39
CA PRO A 149 -13.11 7.00 -15.51
C PRO A 149 -12.47 7.42 -14.17
N SER A 150 -13.20 7.25 -13.08
CA SER A 150 -12.75 7.50 -11.69
C SER A 150 -11.75 6.45 -11.17
N GLY A 151 -11.68 5.25 -11.79
CA GLY A 151 -10.65 4.25 -11.54
C GLY A 151 -11.12 2.99 -10.80
N GLU A 152 -12.38 2.92 -10.38
CA GLU A 152 -12.98 1.70 -9.83
C GLU A 152 -13.21 0.66 -10.92
N ILE A 153 -13.20 -0.62 -10.57
CA ILE A 153 -13.58 -1.69 -11.48
C ILE A 153 -15.00 -1.48 -12.00
N ASP A 154 -15.22 -1.64 -13.30
CA ASP A 154 -16.56 -1.65 -13.88
C ASP A 154 -17.25 -2.97 -13.53
N CYS A 155 -18.16 -2.92 -12.53
CA CYS A 155 -18.87 -4.11 -12.03
C CYS A 155 -19.82 -4.73 -13.06
N ASP A 156 -20.32 -3.94 -14.02
CA ASP A 156 -21.16 -4.46 -15.10
C ASP A 156 -20.31 -5.25 -16.09
N LYS A 157 -19.15 -4.70 -16.48
CA LYS A 157 -18.20 -5.40 -17.35
C LYS A 157 -17.58 -6.62 -16.67
N LEU A 158 -17.36 -6.58 -15.36
CA LEU A 158 -16.96 -7.75 -14.59
C LEU A 158 -18.00 -8.89 -14.70
N ALA A 159 -19.26 -8.59 -14.47
CA ALA A 159 -20.32 -9.59 -14.54
C ALA A 159 -20.51 -10.14 -15.97
N GLU A 160 -20.51 -9.27 -16.99
CA GLU A 160 -20.54 -9.66 -18.41
C GLU A 160 -19.40 -10.63 -18.74
N GLN A 161 -18.16 -10.30 -18.36
CA GLN A 161 -16.99 -11.12 -18.65
C GLN A 161 -17.04 -12.49 -17.97
N ILE A 162 -17.52 -12.56 -16.72
CA ILE A 162 -17.68 -13.82 -15.98
C ILE A 162 -18.69 -14.74 -16.70
N VAL A 163 -19.81 -14.17 -17.18
CA VAL A 163 -20.82 -14.91 -17.95
C VAL A 163 -20.26 -15.39 -19.28
N ASP A 164 -19.55 -14.55 -20.01
CA ASP A 164 -18.94 -14.86 -21.30
C ASP A 164 -17.88 -15.97 -21.19
N ASP A 165 -17.12 -15.98 -20.08
CA ASP A 165 -16.11 -17.01 -19.78
C ASP A 165 -16.75 -18.33 -19.31
N GLY A 166 -18.04 -18.36 -18.97
CA GLY A 166 -18.72 -19.50 -18.35
C GLY A 166 -18.13 -19.87 -16.99
N GLU A 167 -17.63 -18.88 -16.26
CA GLU A 167 -16.92 -19.09 -15.00
C GLU A 167 -17.91 -19.27 -13.83
N HIS A 168 -17.69 -20.31 -13.03
CA HIS A 168 -18.54 -20.63 -11.88
C HIS A 168 -17.88 -20.36 -10.54
N HIS A 169 -16.55 -20.22 -10.52
CA HIS A 169 -15.74 -19.97 -9.31
C HIS A 169 -14.77 -18.80 -9.52
N PRO A 170 -15.29 -17.58 -9.79
CA PRO A 170 -14.41 -16.44 -10.04
C PRO A 170 -13.61 -16.05 -8.81
N ILE A 171 -12.35 -15.68 -9.04
CA ILE A 171 -11.47 -15.07 -8.04
C ILE A 171 -11.47 -13.59 -8.33
N ILE A 172 -11.94 -12.78 -7.39
CA ILE A 172 -12.02 -11.33 -7.55
C ILE A 172 -10.87 -10.67 -6.81
N PHE A 173 -10.07 -9.89 -7.52
CA PHE A 173 -9.03 -9.04 -6.96
C PHE A 173 -9.54 -7.60 -6.89
N ALA A 174 -10.01 -7.18 -5.73
CA ALA A 174 -10.56 -5.84 -5.51
C ALA A 174 -9.47 -4.88 -5.01
N ASN A 175 -9.41 -3.69 -5.59
CA ASN A 175 -8.50 -2.64 -5.15
C ASN A 175 -9.17 -1.76 -4.10
N ILE A 176 -8.61 -1.72 -2.92
CA ILE A 176 -9.03 -0.79 -1.86
C ILE A 176 -8.04 0.39 -1.85
N GLY A 177 -8.17 1.19 -2.90
CA GLY A 177 -7.26 2.28 -3.22
C GLY A 177 -6.30 1.95 -4.37
N THR A 178 -6.73 2.20 -5.63
CA THR A 178 -5.88 1.99 -6.82
C THR A 178 -4.64 2.86 -6.77
N THR A 179 -3.53 2.37 -7.34
CA THR A 179 -2.21 3.01 -7.25
C THR A 179 -2.21 4.45 -7.76
N MET A 180 -2.80 4.71 -8.94
CA MET A 180 -2.71 6.02 -9.57
C MET A 180 -3.80 6.99 -9.12
N LYS A 181 -5.01 6.50 -8.86
CA LYS A 181 -6.18 7.33 -8.60
C LYS A 181 -6.69 7.25 -7.16
N GLY A 182 -6.30 6.23 -6.40
CA GLY A 182 -6.79 6.00 -5.04
C GLY A 182 -8.27 5.58 -4.99
N ALA A 183 -8.79 5.04 -6.10
CA ALA A 183 -10.16 4.54 -6.21
C ALA A 183 -10.37 3.29 -5.36
N VAL A 184 -11.54 3.14 -4.77
CA VAL A 184 -11.92 1.97 -3.96
C VAL A 184 -13.03 1.22 -4.69
N ASP A 185 -12.78 -0.03 -5.07
CA ASP A 185 -13.77 -0.89 -5.72
C ASP A 185 -14.97 -1.15 -4.77
N ASP A 186 -16.20 -1.00 -5.28
CA ASP A 186 -17.42 -1.21 -4.49
C ASP A 186 -17.68 -2.71 -4.25
N ILE A 187 -17.23 -3.20 -3.09
CA ILE A 187 -17.40 -4.60 -2.65
C ILE A 187 -18.87 -5.01 -2.68
N GLY A 188 -19.78 -4.14 -2.25
CA GLY A 188 -21.22 -4.42 -2.26
C GLY A 188 -21.78 -4.54 -3.68
N ALA A 189 -21.34 -3.69 -4.62
CA ALA A 189 -21.73 -3.78 -6.02
C ALA A 189 -21.21 -5.07 -6.67
N ILE A 190 -19.94 -5.40 -6.45
CA ILE A 190 -19.35 -6.67 -6.92
C ILE A 190 -20.21 -7.85 -6.46
N GLN A 191 -20.52 -7.93 -5.18
CA GLN A 191 -21.34 -9.03 -4.62
C GLN A 191 -22.76 -9.06 -5.20
N ARG A 192 -23.40 -7.90 -5.36
CA ARG A 192 -24.73 -7.81 -5.98
C ARG A 192 -24.71 -8.31 -7.43
N ARG A 193 -23.68 -7.94 -8.22
CA ARG A 193 -23.55 -8.39 -9.61
C ARG A 193 -23.29 -9.90 -9.72
N LEU A 194 -22.41 -10.44 -8.88
CA LEU A 194 -22.18 -11.91 -8.82
C LEU A 194 -23.47 -12.68 -8.47
N SER A 195 -24.20 -12.21 -7.47
CA SER A 195 -25.48 -12.79 -7.09
C SER A 195 -26.52 -12.70 -8.23
N ALA A 196 -26.57 -11.59 -8.96
CA ALA A 196 -27.52 -11.39 -10.07
C ALA A 196 -27.26 -12.34 -11.25
N ILE A 197 -26.01 -12.76 -11.48
CA ILE A 197 -25.64 -13.75 -12.50
C ILE A 197 -25.66 -15.20 -11.96
N GLY A 198 -26.17 -15.42 -10.74
CA GLY A 198 -26.37 -16.75 -10.16
C GLY A 198 -25.14 -17.34 -9.45
N ILE A 199 -24.12 -16.56 -9.13
CA ILE A 199 -22.93 -17.02 -8.39
C ILE A 199 -23.11 -16.68 -6.90
N PRO A 200 -23.39 -17.69 -6.03
CA PRO A 200 -23.59 -17.47 -4.61
C PRO A 200 -22.25 -17.24 -3.89
N ARG A 201 -22.31 -16.64 -2.67
CA ARG A 201 -21.12 -16.20 -1.91
C ARG A 201 -20.04 -17.27 -1.69
N GLN A 202 -20.42 -18.52 -1.52
CA GLN A 202 -19.49 -19.63 -1.29
C GLN A 202 -18.74 -20.08 -2.55
N ASP A 203 -19.18 -19.66 -3.75
CA ASP A 203 -18.62 -20.10 -5.03
C ASP A 203 -17.62 -19.09 -5.62
N TYR A 204 -17.25 -18.02 -4.89
CA TYR A 204 -16.20 -17.10 -5.30
C TYR A 204 -15.27 -16.71 -4.14
N TYR A 205 -14.05 -16.28 -4.49
CA TYR A 205 -13.08 -15.74 -3.55
C TYR A 205 -12.87 -14.24 -3.81
N LEU A 206 -12.83 -13.44 -2.74
CA LEU A 206 -12.66 -12.01 -2.83
C LEU A 206 -11.44 -11.56 -2.02
N HIS A 207 -10.36 -11.23 -2.72
CA HIS A 207 -9.14 -10.65 -2.16
C HIS A 207 -9.17 -9.14 -2.25
N ALA A 208 -8.78 -8.45 -1.18
CA ALA A 208 -8.69 -6.99 -1.10
C ALA A 208 -7.22 -6.53 -1.06
N ASP A 209 -6.76 -5.85 -2.10
CA ASP A 209 -5.50 -5.10 -2.04
C ASP A 209 -5.75 -3.73 -1.40
N ALA A 210 -5.43 -3.61 -0.13
CA ALA A 210 -5.56 -2.40 0.65
C ALA A 210 -4.18 -1.82 1.04
N ALA A 211 -3.19 -1.95 0.15
CA ALA A 211 -1.79 -1.64 0.41
C ALA A 211 -1.56 -0.27 1.06
N LEU A 212 -2.27 0.77 0.64
CA LEU A 212 -2.24 2.11 1.25
C LEU A 212 -3.47 2.35 2.11
N SER A 213 -4.66 2.14 1.54
CA SER A 213 -5.92 2.56 2.15
C SER A 213 -6.34 1.69 3.34
N GLY A 214 -5.74 0.50 3.51
CA GLY A 214 -5.90 -0.31 4.72
C GLY A 214 -5.46 0.37 6.02
N MET A 215 -4.63 1.42 5.93
CA MET A 215 -4.26 2.28 7.06
C MET A 215 -4.84 3.70 6.96
N ILE A 216 -5.88 3.89 6.15
CA ILE A 216 -6.64 5.14 6.01
C ILE A 216 -8.11 4.91 6.34
N LEU A 217 -8.77 3.98 5.62
CA LEU A 217 -10.22 3.76 5.71
C LEU A 217 -10.71 3.38 7.12
N PRO A 218 -9.98 2.58 7.93
CA PRO A 218 -10.45 2.28 9.30
C PRO A 218 -10.52 3.50 10.22
N PHE A 219 -9.96 4.63 9.82
CA PHE A 219 -9.85 5.85 10.62
C PHE A 219 -10.71 7.00 10.11
N VAL A 220 -11.62 6.74 9.15
CA VAL A 220 -12.63 7.68 8.65
C VAL A 220 -14.03 7.16 8.98
N ASP A 221 -14.97 8.08 9.23
CA ASP A 221 -16.28 7.68 9.77
C ASP A 221 -17.24 7.11 8.71
N ASP A 222 -17.11 7.52 7.45
CA ASP A 222 -17.95 7.15 6.31
C ASP A 222 -17.20 6.31 5.26
N ALA A 223 -16.29 5.45 5.73
CA ALA A 223 -15.52 4.59 4.87
C ALA A 223 -16.40 3.66 4.01
N PRO A 224 -16.07 3.45 2.73
CA PRO A 224 -16.72 2.42 1.94
C PRO A 224 -16.48 1.01 2.52
N ALA A 225 -17.29 0.05 2.11
CA ALA A 225 -17.15 -1.36 2.51
C ALA A 225 -15.79 -1.93 2.03
N PHE A 226 -14.99 -2.51 2.94
CA PHE A 226 -13.67 -3.07 2.61
C PHE A 226 -13.20 -4.17 3.57
N SER A 227 -13.99 -4.51 4.60
CA SER A 227 -13.61 -5.38 5.71
C SER A 227 -14.15 -6.81 5.57
N PHE A 228 -13.74 -7.70 6.47
CA PHE A 228 -14.31 -9.06 6.53
C PHE A 228 -15.80 -9.09 6.88
N ALA A 229 -16.30 -8.08 7.60
CA ALA A 229 -17.73 -7.92 7.83
C ALA A 229 -18.48 -7.62 6.52
N ASP A 230 -17.82 -6.98 5.57
CA ASP A 230 -18.35 -6.67 4.24
C ASP A 230 -18.19 -7.85 3.26
N GLY A 231 -17.59 -8.96 3.70
CA GLY A 231 -17.57 -10.19 2.95
C GLY A 231 -16.29 -10.48 2.16
N ILE A 232 -15.16 -9.80 2.43
CA ILE A 232 -13.87 -10.21 1.84
C ILE A 232 -13.34 -11.51 2.47
N ASP A 233 -12.45 -12.21 1.77
CA ASP A 233 -11.84 -13.48 2.21
C ASP A 233 -10.38 -13.30 2.65
N SER A 234 -9.68 -12.33 2.08
CA SER A 234 -8.33 -11.93 2.50
C SER A 234 -8.07 -10.47 2.17
N ILE A 235 -7.10 -9.89 2.88
CA ILE A 235 -6.68 -8.50 2.71
C ILE A 235 -5.17 -8.38 2.85
N SER A 236 -4.55 -7.52 2.04
CA SER A 236 -3.13 -7.18 2.10
C SER A 236 -2.94 -5.69 2.40
N VAL A 237 -2.01 -5.36 3.31
CA VAL A 237 -1.66 -3.99 3.68
C VAL A 237 -0.15 -3.81 3.69
N SER A 238 0.36 -2.68 3.17
CA SER A 238 1.80 -2.37 3.21
C SER A 238 2.17 -1.60 4.46
N GLY A 239 3.10 -2.13 5.25
CA GLY A 239 3.58 -1.49 6.49
C GLY A 239 4.55 -0.33 6.25
N HIS A 240 5.28 -0.34 5.13
CA HIS A 240 6.21 0.73 4.76
C HIS A 240 5.53 1.96 4.14
N LYS A 241 4.21 1.92 3.90
CA LYS A 241 3.44 3.07 3.39
C LYS A 241 2.96 3.96 4.54
N MET A 242 1.65 4.05 4.77
CA MET A 242 1.06 4.92 5.78
C MET A 242 1.53 4.64 7.22
N MET A 243 1.90 3.41 7.57
CA MET A 243 2.45 3.10 8.90
C MET A 243 3.86 3.67 9.10
N GLY A 244 4.67 3.74 8.06
CA GLY A 244 6.02 4.31 8.11
C GLY A 244 7.07 3.33 8.62
N SER A 245 7.14 2.12 8.09
CA SER A 245 8.28 1.22 8.33
C SER A 245 9.47 1.61 7.45
N PRO A 246 10.68 1.71 7.98
CA PRO A 246 11.89 1.98 7.20
C PRO A 246 12.35 0.78 6.36
N ILE A 247 11.83 -0.40 6.64
CA ILE A 247 12.09 -1.64 5.90
C ILE A 247 10.79 -2.04 5.19
N PRO A 248 10.82 -2.33 3.88
CA PRO A 248 9.64 -2.84 3.19
C PRO A 248 9.05 -4.03 3.93
N CYS A 249 7.78 -3.91 4.31
CA CYS A 249 7.01 -4.96 4.98
C CYS A 249 5.51 -4.72 4.74
N GLY A 250 4.71 -5.67 5.16
CA GLY A 250 3.26 -5.59 5.13
C GLY A 250 2.64 -6.67 5.98
N ILE A 251 1.34 -6.80 5.90
CA ILE A 251 0.62 -7.96 6.42
C ILE A 251 -0.27 -8.55 5.34
N VAL A 252 -0.55 -9.82 5.48
CA VAL A 252 -1.73 -10.44 4.90
C VAL A 252 -2.57 -11.03 6.03
N LEU A 253 -3.88 -10.88 5.91
CA LEU A 253 -4.85 -11.51 6.79
C LEU A 253 -5.89 -12.22 5.93
N ALA A 254 -6.26 -13.44 6.31
CA ALA A 254 -7.24 -14.26 5.61
C ALA A 254 -8.14 -15.02 6.58
N ARG A 255 -9.27 -15.52 6.09
CA ARG A 255 -10.12 -16.42 6.88
C ARG A 255 -9.37 -17.72 7.15
N ARG A 256 -9.23 -18.09 8.42
CA ARG A 256 -8.48 -19.28 8.88
C ARG A 256 -8.85 -20.55 8.12
N ARG A 257 -10.16 -20.77 7.86
CA ARG A 257 -10.65 -21.95 7.14
C ARG A 257 -10.02 -22.19 5.76
N PHE A 258 -9.50 -21.15 5.11
CA PHE A 258 -8.80 -21.27 3.83
C PHE A 258 -7.31 -21.56 4.03
N VAL A 259 -6.72 -20.98 5.07
CA VAL A 259 -5.31 -21.17 5.42
C VAL A 259 -5.04 -22.59 5.90
N ASP A 260 -5.96 -23.17 6.68
CA ASP A 260 -5.84 -24.54 7.18
C ASP A 260 -5.73 -25.58 6.04
N ARG A 261 -6.13 -25.23 4.82
CA ARG A 261 -6.04 -26.12 3.64
C ARG A 261 -4.64 -26.24 3.06
N ILE A 262 -3.79 -25.23 3.29
CA ILE A 262 -2.43 -25.17 2.73
C ILE A 262 -1.35 -25.44 3.78
N ALA A 263 -1.75 -25.74 5.01
CA ALA A 263 -0.82 -26.02 6.10
C ALA A 263 0.02 -27.29 5.80
N VAL A 264 1.33 -27.18 5.98
CA VAL A 264 2.28 -28.29 5.81
C VAL A 264 3.05 -28.47 7.11
N GLU A 265 3.03 -29.69 7.66
CA GLU A 265 3.86 -30.04 8.80
C GLU A 265 5.32 -30.21 8.37
N VAL A 266 6.22 -29.57 9.11
CA VAL A 266 7.66 -29.54 8.80
C VAL A 266 8.46 -30.06 9.98
N ASP A 267 8.93 -31.29 9.87
CA ASP A 267 9.58 -32.04 10.96
C ASP A 267 10.79 -31.33 11.57
N TYR A 268 11.70 -30.78 10.74
CA TYR A 268 12.96 -30.22 11.26
C TYR A 268 12.79 -28.92 12.05
N ILE A 269 11.70 -28.17 11.84
CA ILE A 269 11.36 -27.00 12.65
C ILE A 269 10.33 -27.33 13.75
N SER A 270 9.80 -28.54 13.73
CA SER A 270 8.75 -29.03 14.64
C SER A 270 7.53 -28.10 14.68
N ALA A 271 7.14 -27.57 13.53
CA ALA A 271 6.03 -26.64 13.37
C ALA A 271 5.35 -26.83 12.01
N SER A 272 4.11 -26.38 11.93
CA SER A 272 3.40 -26.18 10.68
C SER A 272 3.87 -24.90 9.97
N ASP A 273 3.87 -24.89 8.65
CA ASP A 273 4.13 -23.70 7.82
C ASP A 273 3.02 -23.50 6.80
N GLN A 274 2.48 -22.29 6.77
CA GLN A 274 1.45 -21.84 5.84
C GLN A 274 1.90 -20.62 5.04
N THR A 275 3.15 -20.15 5.24
CA THR A 275 3.65 -18.92 4.64
C THR A 275 4.24 -19.14 3.25
N ILE A 276 4.46 -18.06 2.48
CA ILE A 276 5.13 -18.14 1.18
C ILE A 276 6.64 -18.37 1.36
N SER A 277 7.22 -17.77 2.39
CA SER A 277 8.67 -17.82 2.65
C SER A 277 8.94 -18.65 3.89
N GLY A 278 9.79 -19.69 3.82
CA GLY A 278 10.14 -20.53 4.97
C GLY A 278 10.82 -19.74 6.08
N SER A 279 11.93 -19.02 5.79
CA SER A 279 12.54 -18.05 6.70
C SER A 279 11.95 -16.66 6.48
N ARG A 280 11.49 -16.02 7.55
CA ARG A 280 10.88 -14.68 7.49
C ARG A 280 11.65 -13.70 8.38
N ASN A 281 11.66 -12.44 7.96
CA ASN A 281 12.30 -11.37 8.71
C ASN A 281 11.61 -11.17 10.07
N GLY A 282 12.31 -11.48 11.17
CA GLY A 282 11.79 -11.31 12.52
C GLY A 282 11.88 -9.88 13.06
N PHE A 283 12.59 -8.96 12.38
CA PHE A 283 12.70 -7.57 12.83
C PHE A 283 11.50 -6.72 12.39
N THR A 284 10.91 -6.98 11.22
CA THR A 284 9.75 -6.22 10.72
C THR A 284 8.48 -6.36 11.60
N PRO A 285 8.17 -7.52 12.23
CA PRO A 285 7.11 -7.58 13.23
C PRO A 285 7.31 -6.63 14.40
N LEU A 286 8.56 -6.42 14.87
CA LEU A 286 8.87 -5.44 15.93
C LEU A 286 8.60 -4.00 15.48
N LEU A 287 8.94 -3.65 14.23
CA LEU A 287 8.66 -2.33 13.67
C LEU A 287 7.16 -2.08 13.61
N MET A 288 6.38 -3.02 13.08
CA MET A 288 4.93 -2.90 12.97
C MET A 288 4.26 -2.86 14.35
N TRP A 289 4.68 -3.72 15.26
CA TRP A 289 4.21 -3.71 16.63
C TRP A 289 4.46 -2.37 17.33
N ALA A 290 5.68 -1.81 17.18
CA ALA A 290 6.02 -0.51 17.74
C ALA A 290 5.19 0.63 17.13
N ALA A 291 4.92 0.60 15.83
CA ALA A 291 4.05 1.57 15.16
C ALA A 291 2.62 1.53 15.71
N ILE A 292 2.08 0.33 15.94
CA ILE A 292 0.73 0.10 16.48
C ILE A 292 0.66 0.53 17.95
N LYS A 293 1.61 0.08 18.77
CA LYS A 293 1.62 0.39 20.22
C LYS A 293 2.00 1.83 20.51
N GLY A 294 2.75 2.45 19.61
CA GLY A 294 3.18 3.85 19.74
C GLY A 294 2.08 4.88 19.47
N ARG A 295 0.91 4.46 18.98
CA ARG A 295 -0.21 5.38 18.64
C ARG A 295 -1.55 4.79 19.07
N THR A 296 -2.38 5.63 19.69
CA THR A 296 -3.78 5.32 19.98
C THR A 296 -4.63 5.40 18.69
N LEU A 297 -5.85 4.85 18.72
CA LEU A 297 -6.81 5.00 17.62
C LEU A 297 -7.14 6.47 17.33
N ALA A 298 -7.23 7.30 18.36
CA ALA A 298 -7.45 8.74 18.19
C ALA A 298 -6.29 9.42 17.42
N GLN A 299 -5.04 9.05 17.73
CA GLN A 299 -3.87 9.56 17.03
C GLN A 299 -3.80 9.07 15.57
N TRP A 300 -4.24 7.83 15.29
CA TRP A 300 -4.38 7.34 13.91
C TRP A 300 -5.44 8.12 13.14
N ARG A 301 -6.60 8.41 13.74
CA ARG A 301 -7.65 9.24 13.14
C ARG A 301 -7.18 10.67 12.87
N GLU A 302 -6.52 11.30 13.83
CA GLU A 302 -5.95 12.64 13.68
C GLU A 302 -4.93 12.68 12.53
N ARG A 303 -4.01 11.72 12.50
CA ARG A 303 -2.97 11.58 11.47
C ARG A 303 -3.59 11.44 10.08
N THR A 304 -4.57 10.56 9.92
CA THR A 304 -5.31 10.35 8.68
C THR A 304 -6.08 11.60 8.28
N GLY A 305 -6.80 12.22 9.21
CA GLY A 305 -7.56 13.43 8.97
C GLY A 305 -6.69 14.59 8.47
N ARG A 306 -5.48 14.77 9.03
CA ARG A 306 -4.53 15.80 8.55
C ARG A 306 -4.09 15.53 7.10
N CYS A 307 -3.79 14.28 6.74
CA CYS A 307 -3.41 13.94 5.38
C CYS A 307 -4.56 14.20 4.39
N LEU A 308 -5.79 13.82 4.75
CA LEU A 308 -6.97 14.04 3.92
C LEU A 308 -7.29 15.54 3.75
N ALA A 309 -7.21 16.32 4.83
CA ALA A 309 -7.39 17.77 4.78
C ALA A 309 -6.33 18.43 3.90
N MET A 310 -5.07 18.02 4.00
CA MET A 310 -4.00 18.53 3.15
C MET A 310 -4.21 18.16 1.67
N ALA A 311 -4.67 16.94 1.38
CA ALA A 311 -5.01 16.52 0.02
C ALA A 311 -6.11 17.40 -0.57
N GLN A 312 -7.14 17.71 0.22
CA GLN A 312 -8.23 18.60 -0.20
C GLN A 312 -7.71 20.02 -0.49
N GLN A 313 -6.93 20.59 0.42
CA GLN A 313 -6.33 21.92 0.22
C GLN A 313 -5.40 21.96 -1.01
N LEU A 314 -4.69 20.87 -1.30
CA LEU A 314 -3.85 20.77 -2.50
C LEU A 314 -4.69 20.78 -3.77
N VAL A 315 -5.78 20.02 -3.82
CA VAL A 315 -6.75 20.04 -4.95
C VAL A 315 -7.27 21.45 -5.17
N GLU A 316 -7.75 22.11 -4.12
CA GLU A 316 -8.28 23.47 -4.19
C GLU A 316 -7.24 24.48 -4.71
N ARG A 317 -6.01 24.40 -4.19
CA ARG A 317 -4.92 25.28 -4.60
C ARG A 317 -4.50 25.08 -6.06
N LEU A 318 -4.43 23.85 -6.54
CA LEU A 318 -4.12 23.53 -7.94
C LEU A 318 -5.24 24.03 -8.87
N ASN A 319 -6.50 23.77 -8.52
CA ASN A 319 -7.66 24.22 -9.29
C ASN A 319 -7.76 25.75 -9.36
N GLN A 320 -7.50 26.46 -8.27
CA GLN A 320 -7.45 27.93 -8.24
C GLN A 320 -6.37 28.51 -9.18
N GLN A 321 -5.34 27.73 -9.47
CA GLN A 321 -4.26 28.11 -10.39
C GLN A 321 -4.42 27.51 -11.79
N GLY A 322 -5.63 27.01 -12.11
CA GLY A 322 -5.98 26.51 -13.45
C GLY A 322 -5.46 25.12 -13.79
N VAL A 323 -4.95 24.38 -12.83
CA VAL A 323 -4.55 22.96 -13.01
C VAL A 323 -5.70 22.07 -12.57
N PRO A 324 -6.34 21.29 -13.47
CA PRO A 324 -7.45 20.41 -13.11
C PRO A 324 -6.97 19.25 -12.24
N ALA A 325 -7.16 19.38 -10.93
CA ALA A 325 -6.80 18.39 -9.94
C ALA A 325 -8.03 17.82 -9.24
N TRP A 326 -7.97 16.56 -8.85
CA TRP A 326 -9.05 15.89 -8.15
C TRP A 326 -8.53 14.78 -7.23
N ARG A 327 -9.38 14.24 -6.37
CA ARG A 327 -9.14 13.08 -5.52
C ARG A 327 -10.44 12.37 -5.16
N HIS A 328 -10.37 11.13 -4.74
CA HIS A 328 -11.50 10.46 -4.07
C HIS A 328 -11.68 10.97 -2.64
N PRO A 329 -12.92 10.94 -2.08
CA PRO A 329 -13.21 11.48 -0.75
C PRO A 329 -12.31 10.96 0.36
N HIS A 330 -11.97 9.67 0.33
CA HIS A 330 -11.16 9.00 1.35
C HIS A 330 -9.70 8.74 0.92
N SER A 331 -9.25 9.37 -0.17
CA SER A 331 -7.90 9.21 -0.69
C SER A 331 -7.00 10.38 -0.32
N ILE A 332 -5.76 10.10 0.02
CA ILE A 332 -4.67 11.06 0.17
C ILE A 332 -3.87 11.26 -1.12
N THR A 333 -4.29 10.60 -2.20
CA THR A 333 -3.73 10.71 -3.54
C THR A 333 -4.44 11.81 -4.30
N VAL A 334 -3.71 12.84 -4.71
CA VAL A 334 -4.20 13.96 -5.52
C VAL A 334 -3.75 13.75 -6.96
N VAL A 335 -4.72 13.63 -7.87
CA VAL A 335 -4.51 13.34 -9.29
C VAL A 335 -4.60 14.61 -10.10
N PHE A 336 -3.74 14.77 -11.08
CA PHE A 336 -3.72 15.90 -12.03
C PHE A 336 -3.11 15.45 -13.38
N PRO A 337 -3.24 16.26 -14.46
CA PRO A 337 -2.61 15.94 -15.74
C PRO A 337 -1.09 15.79 -15.61
N ARG A 338 -0.49 14.97 -16.46
CA ARG A 338 0.95 14.72 -16.44
C ARG A 338 1.76 15.98 -16.76
N PRO A 339 2.61 16.49 -15.85
CA PRO A 339 3.47 17.64 -16.13
C PRO A 339 4.68 17.24 -16.98
N SER A 340 5.53 18.21 -17.32
CA SER A 340 6.75 17.97 -18.08
C SER A 340 7.67 16.94 -17.41
N GLU A 341 8.49 16.27 -18.21
CA GLU A 341 9.46 15.28 -17.74
C GLU A 341 10.41 15.86 -16.69
N ARG A 342 10.83 17.11 -16.85
CA ARG A 342 11.63 17.82 -15.89
C ARG A 342 10.97 17.90 -14.52
N THR A 343 9.67 18.22 -14.47
CA THR A 343 8.92 18.40 -13.22
C THR A 343 8.67 17.06 -12.53
N TRP A 344 8.15 16.05 -13.25
CA TRP A 344 7.87 14.78 -12.59
C TRP A 344 9.14 14.04 -12.14
N LYS A 345 10.27 14.16 -12.88
CA LYS A 345 11.55 13.60 -12.43
C LYS A 345 12.12 14.34 -11.21
N ARG A 346 12.08 15.68 -11.21
CA ARG A 346 12.60 16.51 -10.11
C ARG A 346 11.92 16.19 -8.78
N HIS A 347 10.61 15.98 -8.80
CA HIS A 347 9.79 15.79 -7.61
C HIS A 347 9.38 14.34 -7.37
N CYS A 348 9.95 13.40 -8.13
CA CYS A 348 9.61 11.98 -8.05
C CYS A 348 8.09 11.73 -8.08
N LEU A 349 7.36 12.43 -8.96
CA LEU A 349 5.93 12.21 -9.15
C LEU A 349 5.71 10.88 -9.85
N ALA A 350 4.74 10.10 -9.40
CA ALA A 350 4.29 8.93 -10.14
C ALA A 350 3.45 9.36 -11.35
N THR A 351 3.68 8.70 -12.49
CA THR A 351 3.00 9.01 -13.75
C THR A 351 2.48 7.76 -14.43
N SER A 352 1.28 7.82 -15.01
CA SER A 352 0.72 6.76 -15.86
C SER A 352 -0.20 7.37 -16.91
N GLY A 353 0.04 7.07 -18.19
CA GLY A 353 -0.70 7.71 -19.30
C GLY A 353 -0.66 9.23 -19.21
N GLU A 354 -1.81 9.87 -19.27
CA GLU A 354 -2.00 11.31 -19.20
C GLU A 354 -2.04 11.87 -17.76
N HIS A 355 -1.87 11.03 -16.74
CA HIS A 355 -2.04 11.41 -15.35
C HIS A 355 -0.73 11.33 -14.56
N SER A 356 -0.64 12.19 -13.57
CA SER A 356 0.31 12.10 -12.47
C SER A 356 -0.41 12.25 -11.15
N HIS A 357 0.26 11.85 -10.07
CA HIS A 357 -0.26 12.12 -8.74
C HIS A 357 0.82 12.59 -7.76
N LEU A 358 0.33 13.22 -6.69
CA LEU A 358 1.07 13.54 -5.48
C LEU A 358 0.30 12.95 -4.30
N ILE A 359 1.03 12.41 -3.31
CA ILE A 359 0.43 11.79 -2.12
C ILE A 359 0.76 12.65 -0.90
N THR A 360 -0.27 13.06 -0.15
CA THR A 360 -0.09 13.82 1.09
C THR A 360 0.17 12.87 2.25
N LEU A 361 1.38 12.91 2.77
CA LEU A 361 1.86 11.97 3.78
C LEU A 361 1.99 12.62 5.17
N PRO A 362 2.01 11.82 6.24
CA PRO A 362 2.05 12.34 7.61
C PRO A 362 3.25 13.23 7.96
N HIS A 363 4.37 13.09 7.26
CA HIS A 363 5.56 13.95 7.43
C HIS A 363 5.45 15.30 6.70
N HIS A 364 4.44 15.49 5.85
CA HIS A 364 4.09 16.80 5.33
C HIS A 364 3.27 17.54 6.40
N HIS A 365 3.87 18.51 7.06
CA HIS A 365 3.20 19.27 8.14
C HIS A 365 2.39 20.46 7.63
N SER A 366 2.68 20.93 6.41
CA SER A 366 1.96 22.04 5.77
C SER A 366 2.15 22.02 4.25
N LEU A 367 1.24 22.70 3.52
CA LEU A 367 1.38 22.89 2.07
C LEU A 367 2.63 23.68 1.68
N HIS A 368 3.23 24.46 2.59
CA HIS A 368 4.49 25.17 2.30
C HIS A 368 5.65 24.23 1.96
N GLN A 369 5.66 23.03 2.53
CA GLN A 369 6.65 22.01 2.17
C GLN A 369 6.50 21.53 0.72
N LEU A 370 5.31 21.68 0.15
CA LEU A 370 4.97 21.32 -1.23
C LEU A 370 5.02 22.50 -2.21
N ASP A 371 5.36 23.71 -1.75
CA ASP A 371 5.34 24.94 -2.58
C ASP A 371 6.22 24.82 -3.84
N ALA A 372 7.36 24.15 -3.76
CA ALA A 372 8.25 24.00 -4.90
C ALA A 372 7.63 23.10 -5.96
N VAL A 373 7.03 21.97 -5.57
CA VAL A 373 6.38 21.05 -6.50
C VAL A 373 5.11 21.68 -7.07
N ILE A 374 4.32 22.38 -6.26
CA ILE A 374 3.10 23.08 -6.71
C ILE A 374 3.47 24.14 -7.76
N ARG A 375 4.47 25.00 -7.50
CA ARG A 375 4.93 26.00 -8.49
C ARG A 375 5.37 25.37 -9.82
N ASP A 376 6.11 24.26 -9.76
CA ASP A 376 6.57 23.59 -10.97
C ASP A 376 5.42 22.94 -11.75
N ILE A 377 4.45 22.34 -11.07
CA ILE A 377 3.23 21.80 -11.68
C ILE A 377 2.41 22.91 -12.33
N VAL A 378 2.18 24.01 -11.63
CA VAL A 378 1.40 25.17 -12.13
C VAL A 378 2.11 25.82 -13.33
N ARG A 379 3.42 25.94 -13.29
CA ARG A 379 4.18 26.47 -14.45
C ARG A 379 3.98 25.61 -15.72
N ASP A 380 3.90 24.28 -15.54
CA ASP A 380 3.78 23.35 -16.67
C ASP A 380 2.36 23.19 -17.18
N LEU A 381 1.36 23.29 -16.31
CA LEU A 381 -0.03 22.90 -16.58
C LEU A 381 -1.05 24.03 -16.38
N GLY A 382 -0.67 25.12 -15.72
CA GLY A 382 -1.53 26.29 -15.51
C GLY A 382 -1.73 27.08 -16.81
N PRO A 383 -2.71 27.99 -16.84
CA PRO A 383 -2.88 28.89 -17.98
C PRO A 383 -1.60 29.69 -18.19
N ALA A 384 -1.19 29.87 -19.47
CA ALA A 384 -0.06 30.71 -19.80
C ALA A 384 -0.27 32.10 -19.17
N ALA A 385 0.69 32.58 -18.37
CA ALA A 385 0.63 33.93 -17.85
C ALA A 385 0.44 34.89 -19.01
N GLU A 386 -0.64 35.70 -19.02
CA GLU A 386 -0.78 36.75 -20.00
C GLU A 386 0.51 37.56 -20.00
N PRO A 387 1.10 37.86 -21.17
CA PRO A 387 2.31 38.68 -21.24
C PRO A 387 1.94 40.01 -20.57
N THR A 388 2.56 40.29 -19.44
CA THR A 388 2.49 41.60 -18.80
C THR A 388 2.82 42.62 -19.85
N ALA A 389 1.82 43.42 -20.28
CA ALA A 389 2.03 44.49 -21.23
C ALA A 389 3.13 45.40 -20.69
N CYS A 390 4.29 45.32 -21.31
CA CYS A 390 5.42 46.18 -21.03
C CYS A 390 5.00 47.58 -21.50
N THR A 391 4.42 48.37 -20.60
CA THR A 391 4.19 49.80 -20.83
C THR A 391 5.56 50.47 -20.86
N LEU A 392 6.11 50.58 -22.08
CA LEU A 392 7.27 51.46 -22.34
C LEU A 392 6.79 52.92 -22.00
N PRO A 393 7.53 53.66 -21.20
CA PRO A 393 7.22 55.08 -21.04
C PRO A 393 7.44 55.81 -22.36
N VAL A 394 6.36 56.44 -22.85
CA VAL A 394 6.44 57.36 -23.98
C VAL A 394 7.34 58.52 -23.56
N LEU A 395 8.56 58.54 -24.05
CA LEU A 395 9.40 59.73 -23.99
C LEU A 395 8.78 60.81 -24.85
N ALA A 396 8.15 61.83 -24.22
CA ALA A 396 7.73 63.02 -24.90
C ALA A 396 8.96 63.79 -25.37
N CYS A 397 9.19 63.79 -26.70
CA CYS A 397 10.05 64.78 -27.34
C CYS A 397 9.34 66.13 -27.29
N SER A 398 9.80 67.05 -26.48
CA SER A 398 9.50 68.46 -26.57
C SER A 398 10.42 69.09 -27.60
N ALA A 399 9.84 69.79 -28.56
CA ALA A 399 10.47 70.60 -29.58
C ALA A 399 11.18 71.82 -28.98
#